data_c0d02d3d3b605c69ce532fc9c7a7f8c8
#
_entry.id   c0d02d3d3b605c69ce532fc9c7a7f8c8
#
_cell.length_a   1.000
_cell.length_b   1.000
_cell.length_c   1.000
_cell.angle_alpha   90.00
_cell.angle_beta   90.00
_cell.angle_gamma   90.00
#
_symmetry.space_group_name_H-M   'P 1'
#
loop_
_entity.id
_entity.type
_entity.pdbx_description
1 polymer ?
#
loop_
_entity_poly.entity_id
_entity_poly.type
_entity_poly.pdbx_seq_one_letter_code
_entity_poly.pdbx_strand_id
1 'polypeptide(L)'
;YHSPETYIDTNIKGTLNILQAAREFNIHRLIHTSTSEVYGTAKFVPITEEHPLQGQSPYSASKIGADQLANSFFTSFDLPVVTVRPFNTYGPRQSARAVIPTIITQIANGKNEIKLGAISPTRDFNYIKDTVDGFIAALDSKNGLGEVINLGSNYEVSIGETAEIIAEV
;
A
#
# COMPACT_ATOMS: atom_id res chain seq x y z
N TYR A 1 -15.85 4.42 6.81
CA TYR A 1 -14.90 4.54 7.92
C TYR A 1 -15.67 4.40 9.24
N HIS A 2 -15.73 3.15 9.78
CA HIS A 2 -16.58 2.89 10.94
C HIS A 2 -15.95 3.26 12.27
N SER A 3 -14.63 3.37 12.37
CA SER A 3 -13.95 3.79 13.61
C SER A 3 -12.53 4.29 13.30
N PRO A 4 -12.29 5.60 13.29
CA PRO A 4 -10.95 6.16 13.17
C PRO A 4 -10.00 5.71 14.29
N GLU A 5 -10.53 5.48 15.50
CA GLU A 5 -9.75 4.97 16.66
C GLU A 5 -9.11 3.61 16.35
N THR A 6 -9.82 2.72 15.66
CA THR A 6 -9.28 1.40 15.28
C THR A 6 -8.03 1.52 14.42
N TYR A 7 -7.95 2.54 13.54
CA TYR A 7 -6.74 2.78 12.77
C TYR A 7 -5.57 3.24 13.66
N ILE A 8 -5.83 4.05 14.68
CA ILE A 8 -4.79 4.47 15.63
C ILE A 8 -4.30 3.26 16.42
N ASP A 9 -5.21 2.48 16.97
CA ASP A 9 -4.87 1.32 17.79
C ASP A 9 -4.11 0.25 16.97
N THR A 10 -4.58 -0.06 15.77
CA THR A 10 -3.95 -1.08 14.93
C THR A 10 -2.70 -0.58 14.25
N ASN A 11 -2.76 0.56 13.56
CA ASN A 11 -1.66 0.99 12.70
C ASN A 11 -0.56 1.71 13.47
N ILE A 12 -0.88 2.53 14.48
CA ILE A 12 0.13 3.27 15.25
C ILE A 12 0.58 2.46 16.46
N LYS A 13 -0.33 2.11 17.36
CA LYS A 13 0.04 1.36 18.57
C LYS A 13 0.53 -0.05 18.24
N GLY A 14 -0.13 -0.73 17.28
CA GLY A 14 0.32 -2.05 16.82
C GLY A 14 1.72 -2.00 16.23
N THR A 15 2.04 -1.01 15.39
CA THR A 15 3.40 -0.80 14.86
C THR A 15 4.39 -0.53 16.00
N LEU A 16 4.05 0.35 16.96
CA LEU A 16 4.91 0.60 18.11
C LEU A 16 5.23 -0.67 18.89
N ASN A 17 4.23 -1.52 19.15
CA ASN A 17 4.43 -2.78 19.88
C ASN A 17 5.39 -3.72 19.12
N ILE A 18 5.23 -3.83 17.79
CA ILE A 18 6.13 -4.64 16.95
C ILE A 18 7.55 -4.08 16.94
N LEU A 19 7.72 -2.75 16.82
CA LEU A 19 9.03 -2.11 16.84
C LEU A 19 9.75 -2.31 18.20
N GLN A 20 9.03 -2.21 19.30
CA GLN A 20 9.58 -2.47 20.64
C GLN A 20 10.02 -3.94 20.79
N ALA A 21 9.17 -4.90 20.40
CA ALA A 21 9.52 -6.32 20.41
C ALA A 21 10.70 -6.61 19.48
N ALA A 22 10.71 -6.06 18.27
CA ALA A 22 11.79 -6.22 17.33
C ALA A 22 13.14 -5.75 17.89
N ARG A 23 13.13 -4.62 18.62
CA ARG A 23 14.32 -4.11 19.31
C ARG A 23 14.75 -5.01 20.47
N GLU A 24 13.81 -5.49 21.29
CA GLU A 24 14.08 -6.36 22.44
C GLU A 24 14.72 -7.68 22.01
N PHE A 25 14.21 -8.27 20.91
CA PHE A 25 14.69 -9.55 20.41
C PHE A 25 15.85 -9.45 19.40
N ASN A 26 16.38 -8.23 19.15
CA ASN A 26 17.52 -8.00 18.25
C ASN A 26 17.35 -8.67 16.88
N ILE A 27 16.20 -8.46 16.23
CA ILE A 27 15.92 -9.08 14.94
C ILE A 27 16.86 -8.55 13.85
N HIS A 28 17.13 -9.36 12.83
CA HIS A 28 18.05 -8.99 11.75
C HIS A 28 17.44 -8.01 10.74
N ARG A 29 16.12 -8.04 10.55
CA ARG A 29 15.41 -7.14 9.65
C ARG A 29 13.91 -7.13 9.94
N LEU A 30 13.30 -5.96 9.82
CA LEU A 30 11.86 -5.74 9.88
C LEU A 30 11.40 -5.07 8.59
N ILE A 31 10.40 -5.66 7.94
CA ILE A 31 9.71 -4.99 6.84
C ILE A 31 8.43 -4.36 7.40
N HIS A 32 8.40 -3.03 7.42
CA HIS A 32 7.21 -2.27 7.78
C HIS A 32 6.34 -2.08 6.54
N THR A 33 5.16 -2.69 6.55
CA THR A 33 4.19 -2.53 5.46
C THR A 33 3.44 -1.21 5.60
N SER A 34 3.70 -0.28 4.69
CA SER A 34 2.99 0.97 4.51
C SER A 34 1.99 0.89 3.33
N THR A 35 1.76 1.97 2.63
CA THR A 35 0.85 2.08 1.49
C THR A 35 1.17 3.32 0.66
N SER A 36 0.90 3.29 -0.65
CA SER A 36 0.95 4.48 -1.50
C SER A 36 -0.10 5.56 -1.12
N GLU A 37 -1.13 5.21 -0.36
CA GLU A 37 -2.14 6.18 0.10
C GLU A 37 -1.58 7.26 1.04
N VAL A 38 -0.37 7.07 1.58
CA VAL A 38 0.33 8.09 2.37
C VAL A 38 0.68 9.33 1.57
N TYR A 39 0.78 9.21 0.24
CA TYR A 39 1.09 10.32 -0.66
C TYR A 39 -0.13 11.19 -0.97
N GLY A 40 -1.36 10.64 -0.81
CA GLY A 40 -2.59 11.33 -1.17
C GLY A 40 -2.70 11.56 -2.68
N THR A 41 -3.25 12.71 -3.07
CA THR A 41 -3.33 13.11 -4.47
C THR A 41 -1.94 13.47 -4.99
N ALA A 42 -1.53 12.87 -6.09
CA ALA A 42 -0.24 13.11 -6.70
C ALA A 42 -0.04 14.61 -7.02
N LYS A 43 1.08 15.17 -6.60
CA LYS A 43 1.51 16.53 -6.98
C LYS A 43 2.41 16.50 -8.21
N PHE A 44 3.05 15.38 -8.44
CA PHE A 44 3.84 15.08 -9.63
C PHE A 44 3.85 13.57 -9.86
N VAL A 45 4.08 13.16 -11.09
CA VAL A 45 4.23 11.76 -11.49
C VAL A 45 5.54 11.59 -12.28
N PRO A 46 6.21 10.44 -12.14
CA PRO A 46 5.90 9.33 -11.26
C PRO A 46 6.01 9.72 -9.77
N ILE A 47 5.22 9.04 -8.91
CA ILE A 47 5.31 9.23 -7.46
C ILE A 47 6.55 8.50 -6.96
N THR A 48 7.55 9.26 -6.55
CA THR A 48 8.77 8.73 -5.91
C THR A 48 8.65 8.71 -4.39
N GLU A 49 9.60 8.09 -3.71
CA GLU A 49 9.66 8.04 -2.24
C GLU A 49 9.83 9.42 -1.60
N GLU A 50 10.36 10.38 -2.35
CA GLU A 50 10.50 11.79 -1.93
C GLU A 50 9.18 12.60 -2.04
N HIS A 51 8.13 12.00 -2.63
CA HIS A 51 6.84 12.68 -2.73
C HIS A 51 6.32 13.04 -1.33
N PRO A 52 5.81 14.28 -1.13
CA PRO A 52 5.33 14.70 0.18
C PRO A 52 4.18 13.83 0.67
N LEU A 53 4.22 13.49 1.96
CA LEU A 53 3.18 12.72 2.61
C LEU A 53 1.96 13.61 2.88
N GLN A 54 0.78 13.12 2.50
CA GLN A 54 -0.48 13.85 2.61
C GLN A 54 -1.63 12.92 2.97
N GLY A 55 -1.89 12.76 4.25
CA GLY A 55 -2.99 11.93 4.75
C GLY A 55 -4.36 12.51 4.44
N GLN A 56 -5.05 11.96 3.46
CA GLN A 56 -6.39 12.39 3.03
C GLN A 56 -7.53 11.57 3.65
N SER A 57 -7.19 10.61 4.50
CA SER A 57 -8.14 9.80 5.27
C SER A 57 -7.55 9.48 6.65
N PRO A 58 -8.40 9.13 7.66
CA PRO A 58 -7.89 8.62 8.94
C PRO A 58 -6.97 7.41 8.78
N TYR A 59 -7.22 6.54 7.79
CA TYR A 59 -6.35 5.42 7.48
C TYR A 59 -4.97 5.90 7.01
N SER A 60 -4.90 6.71 5.96
CA SER A 60 -3.62 7.18 5.44
C SER A 60 -2.85 8.02 6.47
N ALA A 61 -3.53 8.84 7.27
CA ALA A 61 -2.90 9.58 8.36
C ALA A 61 -2.28 8.64 9.42
N SER A 62 -3.00 7.57 9.79
CA SER A 62 -2.46 6.58 10.73
C SER A 62 -1.27 5.80 10.15
N LYS A 63 -1.26 5.53 8.84
CA LYS A 63 -0.13 4.88 8.16
C LYS A 63 1.09 5.80 8.10
N ILE A 64 0.91 7.11 7.87
CA ILE A 64 1.98 8.11 7.98
C ILE A 64 2.57 8.11 9.40
N GLY A 65 1.72 8.09 10.43
CA GLY A 65 2.18 8.00 11.82
C GLY A 65 3.00 6.74 12.10
N ALA A 66 2.57 5.59 11.57
CA ALA A 66 3.29 4.33 11.67
C ALA A 66 4.64 4.37 10.92
N ASP A 67 4.70 4.95 9.71
CA ASP A 67 5.93 5.14 8.95
C ASP A 67 6.95 6.00 9.73
N GLN A 68 6.47 7.09 10.36
CA GLN A 68 7.34 7.96 11.18
C GLN A 68 7.85 7.24 12.43
N LEU A 69 7.06 6.38 13.06
CA LEU A 69 7.54 5.52 14.15
C LEU A 69 8.63 4.56 13.66
N ALA A 70 8.41 3.87 12.55
CA ALA A 70 9.39 2.95 11.97
C ALA A 70 10.73 3.68 11.68
N ASN A 71 10.67 4.83 11.03
CA ASN A 71 11.84 5.66 10.75
C ASN A 71 12.54 6.14 12.04
N SER A 72 11.78 6.55 13.06
CA SER A 72 12.35 7.01 14.32
C SER A 72 13.09 5.88 15.07
N PHE A 73 12.61 4.65 14.99
CA PHE A 73 13.29 3.50 15.58
C PHE A 73 14.59 3.15 14.86
N PHE A 74 14.65 3.31 13.54
CA PHE A 74 15.89 3.20 12.80
C PHE A 74 16.89 4.29 13.22
N THR A 75 16.48 5.56 13.19
CA THR A 75 17.38 6.69 13.45
C THR A 75 17.84 6.80 14.91
N SER A 76 17.01 6.35 15.87
CA SER A 76 17.30 6.51 17.30
C SER A 76 17.88 5.27 17.95
N PHE A 77 17.64 4.09 17.38
CA PHE A 77 18.00 2.80 18.00
C PHE A 77 18.70 1.83 17.04
N ASP A 78 19.02 2.28 15.81
CA ASP A 78 19.63 1.45 14.76
C ASP A 78 18.81 0.18 14.46
N LEU A 79 17.47 0.21 14.69
CA LEU A 79 16.62 -0.92 14.39
C LEU A 79 16.59 -1.18 12.88
N PRO A 80 16.89 -2.39 12.39
CA PRO A 80 17.03 -2.67 10.96
C PRO A 80 15.66 -2.74 10.24
N VAL A 81 15.03 -1.59 10.04
CA VAL A 81 13.71 -1.44 9.40
C VAL A 81 13.86 -1.04 7.94
N VAL A 82 13.00 -1.61 7.10
CA VAL A 82 12.74 -1.15 5.72
C VAL A 82 11.24 -0.87 5.61
N THR A 83 10.86 0.31 5.15
CA THR A 83 9.45 0.66 4.92
C THR A 83 9.09 0.38 3.47
N VAL A 84 8.07 -0.45 3.23
CA VAL A 84 7.60 -0.79 1.89
C VAL A 84 6.21 -0.19 1.66
N ARG A 85 6.05 0.56 0.57
CA ARG A 85 4.80 1.22 0.16
C ARG A 85 4.27 0.58 -1.13
N PRO A 86 3.48 -0.51 -1.03
CA PRO A 86 2.84 -1.07 -2.21
C PRO A 86 1.79 -0.12 -2.77
N PHE A 87 1.72 -0.05 -4.10
CA PHE A 87 0.61 0.56 -4.83
C PHE A 87 -0.58 -0.40 -4.87
N ASN A 88 -1.60 -0.13 -5.68
CA ASN A 88 -2.85 -0.88 -5.62
C ASN A 88 -2.68 -2.35 -5.98
N THR A 89 -2.52 -3.20 -4.99
CA THR A 89 -2.36 -4.64 -5.19
C THR A 89 -3.69 -5.30 -5.53
N TYR A 90 -3.70 -6.17 -6.55
CA TYR A 90 -4.85 -6.97 -6.94
C TYR A 90 -4.48 -8.45 -7.13
N GLY A 91 -5.47 -9.33 -7.08
CA GLY A 91 -5.26 -10.76 -7.30
C GLY A 91 -6.34 -11.64 -6.70
N PRO A 92 -6.18 -12.97 -6.80
CA PRO A 92 -7.11 -13.93 -6.25
C PRO A 92 -7.39 -13.68 -4.76
N ARG A 93 -8.66 -13.85 -4.36
CA ARG A 93 -9.13 -13.65 -2.98
C ARG A 93 -9.15 -12.20 -2.50
N GLN A 94 -8.94 -11.22 -3.38
CA GLN A 94 -9.16 -9.82 -3.03
C GLN A 94 -10.62 -9.59 -2.62
N SER A 95 -10.85 -8.63 -1.73
CA SER A 95 -12.19 -8.26 -1.29
C SER A 95 -13.10 -7.91 -2.47
N ALA A 96 -14.29 -8.46 -2.51
CA ALA A 96 -15.32 -8.14 -3.53
C ALA A 96 -15.73 -6.65 -3.57
N ARG A 97 -15.31 -5.85 -2.58
CA ARG A 97 -15.53 -4.40 -2.55
C ARG A 97 -14.47 -3.62 -3.34
N ALA A 98 -13.35 -4.24 -3.69
CA ALA A 98 -12.32 -3.61 -4.51
C ALA A 98 -12.80 -3.50 -5.96
N VAL A 99 -12.27 -2.51 -6.69
CA VAL A 99 -12.76 -2.17 -8.02
C VAL A 99 -12.65 -3.31 -9.03
N ILE A 100 -11.50 -3.97 -9.12
CA ILE A 100 -11.29 -5.10 -10.06
C ILE A 100 -12.26 -6.26 -9.79
N PRO A 101 -12.37 -6.82 -8.56
CA PRO A 101 -13.39 -7.83 -8.26
C PRO A 101 -14.82 -7.35 -8.50
N THR A 102 -15.13 -6.08 -8.23
CA THR A 102 -16.45 -5.50 -8.49
C THR A 102 -16.80 -5.55 -9.97
N ILE A 103 -15.86 -5.21 -10.86
CA ILE A 103 -16.05 -5.26 -12.31
C ILE A 103 -16.24 -6.71 -12.75
N ILE A 104 -15.29 -7.60 -12.41
CA ILE A 104 -15.33 -9.02 -12.77
C ILE A 104 -16.66 -9.68 -12.34
N THR A 105 -17.09 -9.42 -11.10
CA THR A 105 -18.33 -10.00 -10.57
C THR A 105 -19.56 -9.53 -11.34
N GLN A 106 -19.62 -8.28 -11.74
CA GLN A 106 -20.74 -7.75 -12.53
C GLN A 106 -20.78 -8.39 -13.93
N ILE A 107 -19.62 -8.49 -14.60
CA ILE A 107 -19.51 -9.14 -15.91
C ILE A 107 -19.91 -10.62 -15.81
N ALA A 108 -19.34 -11.35 -14.86
CA ALA A 108 -19.61 -12.77 -14.65
C ALA A 108 -21.08 -13.07 -14.31
N ASN A 109 -21.82 -12.11 -13.75
CA ASN A 109 -23.25 -12.18 -13.51
C ASN A 109 -24.09 -11.74 -14.72
N GLY A 110 -23.52 -11.56 -15.89
CA GLY A 110 -24.20 -11.24 -17.13
C GLY A 110 -24.81 -9.81 -17.16
N LYS A 111 -24.19 -8.87 -16.42
CA LYS A 111 -24.64 -7.46 -16.49
C LYS A 111 -24.22 -6.83 -17.79
N ASN A 112 -25.18 -6.25 -18.53
CA ASN A 112 -24.91 -5.48 -19.75
C ASN A 112 -24.38 -4.06 -19.44
N GLU A 113 -24.60 -3.59 -18.22
CA GLU A 113 -24.11 -2.31 -17.74
C GLU A 113 -23.38 -2.50 -16.42
N ILE A 114 -22.13 -2.02 -16.35
CA ILE A 114 -21.31 -2.07 -15.15
C ILE A 114 -21.50 -0.77 -14.36
N LYS A 115 -21.91 -0.90 -13.11
CA LYS A 115 -22.06 0.23 -12.19
C LYS A 115 -20.75 0.45 -11.44
N LEU A 116 -20.12 1.59 -11.71
CA LEU A 116 -18.91 2.04 -11.03
C LEU A 116 -19.14 3.43 -10.44
N GLY A 117 -18.24 3.85 -9.55
CA GLY A 117 -18.14 5.24 -9.11
C GLY A 117 -17.49 6.11 -10.19
N ALA A 118 -16.64 7.07 -9.78
CA ALA A 118 -15.86 7.87 -10.72
C ALA A 118 -14.91 6.97 -11.53
N ILE A 119 -14.92 7.12 -12.84
CA ILE A 119 -14.10 6.31 -13.77
C ILE A 119 -12.81 7.00 -14.20
N SER A 120 -12.71 8.32 -13.97
CA SER A 120 -11.54 9.11 -14.34
C SER A 120 -10.31 8.97 -13.41
N PRO A 121 -10.43 8.63 -12.11
CA PRO A 121 -9.24 8.42 -11.28
C PRO A 121 -8.36 7.33 -11.84
N THR A 122 -7.06 7.58 -11.81
CA THR A 122 -6.03 6.61 -12.26
C THR A 122 -5.41 5.88 -11.08
N ARG A 123 -4.88 4.70 -11.36
CA ARG A 123 -4.20 3.84 -10.39
C ARG A 123 -3.03 3.13 -11.05
N ASP A 124 -2.05 2.79 -10.25
CA ASP A 124 -1.02 1.79 -10.57
C ASP A 124 -1.44 0.47 -9.92
N PHE A 125 -1.85 -0.51 -10.72
CA PHE A 125 -2.27 -1.82 -10.25
C PHE A 125 -1.14 -2.84 -10.34
N ASN A 126 -0.86 -3.49 -9.21
CA ASN A 126 0.20 -4.48 -9.09
C ASN A 126 -0.40 -5.86 -8.81
N TYR A 127 -0.02 -6.86 -9.60
CA TYR A 127 -0.44 -8.22 -9.32
C TYR A 127 0.17 -8.71 -8.01
N ILE A 128 -0.62 -9.44 -7.22
CA ILE A 128 -0.20 -9.87 -5.87
C ILE A 128 1.13 -10.62 -5.85
N LYS A 129 1.43 -11.41 -6.89
CA LYS A 129 2.70 -12.12 -6.96
C LYS A 129 3.88 -11.15 -7.04
N ASP A 130 3.79 -10.11 -7.87
CA ASP A 130 4.86 -9.11 -8.03
C ASP A 130 5.03 -8.30 -6.75
N THR A 131 3.93 -7.97 -6.08
CA THR A 131 3.98 -7.33 -4.75
C THR A 131 4.70 -8.22 -3.75
N VAL A 132 4.38 -9.52 -3.68
CA VAL A 132 5.05 -10.47 -2.78
C VAL A 132 6.53 -10.62 -3.11
N ASP A 133 6.88 -10.76 -4.39
CA ASP A 133 8.27 -10.84 -4.85
C ASP A 133 9.06 -9.57 -4.44
N GLY A 134 8.43 -8.40 -4.54
CA GLY A 134 8.99 -7.13 -4.06
C GLY A 134 9.25 -7.11 -2.55
N PHE A 135 8.33 -7.63 -1.74
CA PHE A 135 8.53 -7.77 -0.28
C PHE A 135 9.67 -8.73 0.04
N ILE A 136 9.76 -9.86 -0.66
CA ILE A 136 10.86 -10.82 -0.48
C ILE A 136 12.20 -10.17 -0.88
N ALA A 137 12.24 -9.47 -2.02
CA ALA A 137 13.44 -8.76 -2.45
C ALA A 137 13.88 -7.68 -1.43
N ALA A 138 12.93 -6.94 -0.84
CA ALA A 138 13.22 -5.99 0.23
C ALA A 138 13.74 -6.66 1.50
N LEU A 139 13.25 -7.88 1.83
CA LEU A 139 13.71 -8.66 2.97
C LEU A 139 15.14 -9.19 2.76
N ASP A 140 15.45 -9.68 1.56
CA ASP A 140 16.72 -10.34 1.24
C ASP A 140 17.83 -9.35 0.80
N SER A 141 17.47 -8.10 0.51
CA SER A 141 18.41 -7.08 0.06
C SER A 141 19.49 -6.80 1.10
N LYS A 142 20.74 -6.69 0.68
CA LYS A 142 21.84 -6.28 1.56
C LYS A 142 21.81 -4.80 1.92
N ASN A 143 21.07 -4.01 1.16
CA ASN A 143 20.91 -2.56 1.30
C ASN A 143 19.48 -2.21 1.71
N GLY A 144 19.20 -0.92 1.89
CA GLY A 144 17.84 -0.41 2.11
C GLY A 144 17.40 -0.34 3.57
N LEU A 145 18.27 -0.61 4.53
CA LEU A 145 17.94 -0.37 5.94
C LEU A 145 17.72 1.14 6.17
N GLY A 146 16.63 1.47 6.81
CA GLY A 146 16.19 2.84 7.03
C GLY A 146 15.51 3.49 5.82
N GLU A 147 15.50 2.82 4.68
CA GLU A 147 14.93 3.34 3.44
C GLU A 147 13.43 3.08 3.33
N VAL A 148 12.80 3.88 2.50
CA VAL A 148 11.43 3.67 2.00
C VAL A 148 11.53 3.13 0.57
N ILE A 149 10.71 2.14 0.25
CA ILE A 149 10.68 1.51 -1.07
C ILE A 149 9.24 1.49 -1.59
N ASN A 150 9.00 2.11 -2.73
CA ASN A 150 7.75 2.00 -3.45
C ASN A 150 7.70 0.69 -4.25
N LEU A 151 6.58 -0.04 -4.15
CA LEU A 151 6.32 -1.17 -5.03
C LEU A 151 5.18 -0.79 -5.98
N GLY A 152 5.54 -0.43 -7.19
CA GLY A 152 4.63 -0.03 -8.27
C GLY A 152 5.03 -0.69 -9.59
N SER A 153 4.07 -0.81 -10.52
CA SER A 153 4.31 -1.30 -11.88
C SER A 153 4.86 -0.21 -12.81
N ASN A 154 4.79 1.04 -12.38
CA ASN A 154 5.05 2.22 -13.19
C ASN A 154 4.11 2.35 -14.40
N TYR A 155 2.93 1.72 -14.30
CA TYR A 155 1.88 1.80 -15.32
C TYR A 155 0.61 2.38 -14.71
N GLU A 156 0.25 3.57 -15.19
CA GLU A 156 -0.93 4.30 -14.74
C GLU A 156 -2.11 3.99 -15.68
N VAL A 157 -3.24 3.59 -15.10
CA VAL A 157 -4.46 3.26 -15.84
C VAL A 157 -5.68 3.82 -15.11
N SER A 158 -6.64 4.37 -15.84
CA SER A 158 -7.89 4.84 -15.27
C SER A 158 -8.82 3.68 -14.87
N ILE A 159 -9.77 3.96 -13.98
CA ILE A 159 -10.79 2.96 -13.61
C ILE A 159 -11.65 2.59 -14.84
N GLY A 160 -11.91 3.55 -15.74
CA GLY A 160 -12.63 3.30 -16.99
C GLY A 160 -11.87 2.33 -17.90
N GLU A 161 -10.62 2.62 -18.23
CA GLU A 161 -9.75 1.75 -19.02
C GLU A 161 -9.59 0.36 -18.38
N THR A 162 -9.47 0.31 -17.04
CA THR A 162 -9.43 -0.96 -16.32
C THR A 162 -10.69 -1.80 -16.56
N ALA A 163 -11.86 -1.17 -16.59
CA ALA A 163 -13.11 -1.87 -16.86
C ALA A 163 -13.19 -2.37 -18.31
N GLU A 164 -12.72 -1.59 -19.27
CA GLU A 164 -12.62 -1.98 -20.68
C GLU A 164 -11.68 -3.18 -20.85
N ILE A 165 -10.47 -3.11 -20.31
CA ILE A 165 -9.51 -4.22 -20.35
C ILE A 165 -10.09 -5.51 -19.77
N ILE A 166 -10.81 -5.43 -18.65
CA ILE A 166 -11.42 -6.62 -18.02
C ILE A 166 -12.59 -7.17 -18.87
N ALA A 167 -13.29 -6.30 -19.58
CA ALA A 167 -14.41 -6.72 -20.43
C ALA A 167 -13.94 -7.40 -21.74
N GLU A 168 -12.72 -7.17 -22.18
CA GLU A 168 -12.13 -7.77 -23.38
C GLU A 168 -11.58 -9.19 -23.14
N VAL A 169 -11.35 -9.57 -21.89
CA VAL A 169 -10.79 -10.89 -21.49
C VAL A 169 -11.90 -11.89 -21.18
#